data_276647c0b87dce4304d6608024915ac3
#
_entry.id   276647c0b87dce4304d6608024915ac3
#
_cell.length_a   1.000
_cell.length_b   1.000
_cell.length_c   1.000
_cell.angle_alpha   90.00
_cell.angle_beta   90.00
_cell.angle_gamma   90.00
#
_symmetry.space_group_name_H-M   'P 1'
#
loop_
_entity.id
_entity.type
_entity.pdbx_description
1 polymer ?
#
loop_
_entity_poly.entity_id
_entity_poly.type
_entity_poly.pdbx_seq_one_letter_code
_entity_poly.pdbx_strand_id
1 'polypeptide(L)'
;FREPGLWRFRTETGTAAVRVRGQITVNSAEAVGQLAVAGAGVALIPAYVAAGPLALGQLDVLFEGAADYDFGLYAAYLPSRHLAAKTRKFIDFLAEEWRGTAA
;
A
#
# COMPACT_ATOMS: atom_id res chain seq x y z
N PHE A 1 5.17 4.63 4.54
CA PHE A 1 4.55 5.96 4.57
C PHE A 1 5.58 7.00 4.99
N ARG A 2 5.52 8.19 4.39
CA ARG A 2 6.49 9.25 4.69
C ARG A 2 6.37 9.78 6.11
N GLU A 3 5.17 9.78 6.67
CA GLU A 3 4.92 10.25 8.03
C GLU A 3 4.13 9.19 8.80
N PRO A 4 4.84 8.23 9.42
CA PRO A 4 4.16 7.27 10.27
C PRO A 4 3.45 7.99 11.41
N GLY A 5 2.23 7.68 11.66
CA GLY A 5 1.45 8.33 12.70
C GLY A 5 0.58 9.47 12.21
N LEU A 6 0.69 9.86 10.94
CA LEU A 6 -0.24 10.83 10.34
C LEU A 6 -1.00 10.15 9.22
N TRP A 7 -2.29 9.92 9.42
CA TRP A 7 -3.13 9.25 8.45
C TRP A 7 -4.04 10.26 7.77
N ARG A 8 -4.18 10.13 6.44
CA ARG A 8 -5.02 11.02 5.64
C ARG A 8 -6.27 10.32 5.20
N PHE A 9 -7.38 11.04 5.32
CA PHE A 9 -8.70 10.55 4.94
C PHE A 9 -9.39 11.55 4.02
N ARG A 10 -10.21 11.06 3.11
CA ARG A 10 -11.11 11.89 2.33
C ARG A 10 -12.38 12.13 3.15
N THR A 11 -12.81 13.38 3.13
CA THR A 11 -14.04 13.80 3.80
C THR A 11 -14.95 14.49 2.79
N GLU A 12 -16.18 14.78 3.17
CA GLU A 12 -17.12 15.49 2.30
C GLU A 12 -16.62 16.88 1.89
N THR A 13 -15.79 17.50 2.72
CA THR A 13 -15.28 18.86 2.50
C THR A 13 -13.84 18.89 2.01
N GLY A 14 -13.21 17.73 1.74
CA GLY A 14 -11.84 17.66 1.26
C GLY A 14 -11.08 16.51 1.90
N THR A 15 -9.92 16.81 2.49
CA THR A 15 -9.10 15.80 3.16
C THR A 15 -8.86 16.19 4.62
N ALA A 16 -8.74 15.20 5.48
CA ALA A 16 -8.39 15.39 6.89
C ALA A 16 -7.15 14.57 7.19
N ALA A 17 -6.21 15.16 7.92
CA ALA A 17 -5.04 14.45 8.43
C ALA A 17 -5.26 14.19 9.91
N VAL A 18 -5.18 12.94 10.32
CA VAL A 18 -5.41 12.51 11.68
C VAL A 18 -4.12 11.95 12.26
N ARG A 19 -3.69 12.47 13.38
CA ARG A 19 -2.54 11.91 14.08
C ARG A 19 -3.00 10.72 14.90
N VAL A 20 -2.44 9.56 14.59
CA VAL A 20 -2.75 8.33 15.28
C VAL A 20 -1.59 7.94 16.21
N ARG A 21 -1.92 7.23 17.26
CA ARG A 21 -0.92 6.67 18.19
C ARG A 21 -1.07 5.18 18.20
N GLY A 22 0.06 4.48 18.09
CA GLY A 22 0.09 3.04 18.14
C GLY A 22 1.22 2.57 19.06
N GLN A 23 1.05 1.40 19.63
CA GLN A 23 2.09 0.78 20.46
C GLN A 23 3.15 0.11 19.61
N ILE A 24 2.83 -0.23 18.36
CA ILE A 24 3.72 -0.98 17.48
C ILE A 24 3.88 -0.22 16.18
N THR A 25 5.13 0.01 15.79
CA THR A 25 5.47 0.59 14.49
C THR A 25 6.49 -0.30 13.83
N VAL A 26 6.20 -0.73 12.59
CA VAL A 26 7.11 -1.58 11.82
C VAL A 26 7.21 -1.03 10.40
N ASN A 27 8.27 -1.39 9.72
CA ASN A 27 8.56 -0.90 8.37
C ASN A 27 8.18 -1.89 7.25
N SER A 28 7.38 -2.88 7.56
CA SER A 28 6.91 -3.88 6.59
C SER A 28 5.39 -3.91 6.61
N ALA A 29 4.77 -3.65 5.45
CA ALA A 29 3.32 -3.70 5.32
C ALA A 29 2.76 -5.10 5.59
N GLU A 30 3.48 -6.14 5.18
CA GLU A 30 3.09 -7.52 5.46
C GLU A 30 3.07 -7.81 6.96
N ALA A 31 4.07 -7.33 7.69
CA ALA A 31 4.12 -7.49 9.13
C ALA A 31 2.97 -6.75 9.81
N VAL A 32 2.67 -5.54 9.37
CA VAL A 32 1.52 -4.78 9.87
C VAL A 32 0.22 -5.53 9.61
N GLY A 33 0.07 -6.09 8.40
CA GLY A 33 -1.10 -6.90 8.06
C GLY A 33 -1.26 -8.12 8.97
N GLN A 34 -0.17 -8.83 9.26
CA GLN A 34 -0.19 -9.98 10.16
C GLN A 34 -0.56 -9.58 11.59
N LEU A 35 -0.07 -8.45 12.05
CA LEU A 35 -0.44 -7.92 13.37
C LEU A 35 -1.93 -7.59 13.44
N ALA A 36 -2.49 -7.00 12.39
CA ALA A 36 -3.91 -6.71 12.34
C ALA A 36 -4.74 -7.99 12.37
N VAL A 37 -4.35 -9.01 11.60
CA VAL A 37 -5.01 -10.34 11.60
C VAL A 37 -4.96 -10.95 13.00
N ALA A 38 -3.87 -10.76 13.70
CA ALA A 38 -3.70 -11.27 15.08
C ALA A 38 -4.51 -10.47 16.11
N GLY A 39 -5.19 -9.42 15.71
CA GLY A 39 -6.03 -8.62 16.60
C GLY A 39 -5.29 -7.52 17.36
N ALA A 40 -4.13 -7.10 16.88
CA ALA A 40 -3.34 -6.08 17.56
C ALA A 40 -3.95 -4.68 17.48
N GLY A 41 -4.84 -4.44 16.52
CA GLY A 41 -5.50 -3.14 16.39
C GLY A 41 -5.91 -2.83 14.96
N VAL A 42 -5.99 -1.56 14.65
CA VAL A 42 -6.34 -1.03 13.34
C VAL A 42 -5.05 -0.71 12.58
N ALA A 43 -5.01 -1.05 11.30
CA ALA A 43 -3.84 -0.85 10.46
C ALA A 43 -4.22 -0.12 9.18
N LEU A 44 -3.28 0.64 8.65
CA LEU A 44 -3.37 1.22 7.32
C LEU A 44 -2.37 0.49 6.44
N ILE A 45 -2.86 -0.32 5.53
CA ILE A 45 -2.03 -1.19 4.69
C ILE A 45 -2.48 -1.11 3.23
N PRO A 46 -1.58 -1.39 2.28
CA PRO A 46 -1.96 -1.44 0.87
C PRO A 46 -2.99 -2.54 0.59
N ALA A 47 -3.82 -2.32 -0.42
CA ALA A 47 -4.87 -3.25 -0.79
C ALA A 47 -4.32 -4.65 -1.12
N TYR A 48 -3.16 -4.73 -1.76
CA TYR A 48 -2.59 -6.02 -2.13
C TYR A 48 -2.16 -6.85 -0.90
N VAL A 49 -1.82 -6.20 0.20
CA VAL A 49 -1.51 -6.88 1.46
C VAL A 49 -2.80 -7.35 2.14
N ALA A 50 -3.85 -6.55 2.07
CA ALA A 50 -5.11 -6.83 2.74
C ALA A 50 -5.98 -7.84 1.99
N ALA A 51 -5.79 -8.02 0.68
CA ALA A 51 -6.70 -8.77 -0.17
C ALA A 51 -6.93 -10.22 0.29
N GLY A 52 -5.87 -10.95 0.60
CA GLY A 52 -5.98 -12.33 1.09
C GLY A 52 -6.75 -12.42 2.40
N PRO A 53 -6.31 -11.72 3.45
CA PRO A 53 -7.01 -11.74 4.73
C PRO A 53 -8.46 -11.26 4.66
N LEU A 54 -8.77 -10.27 3.82
CA LEU A 54 -10.15 -9.83 3.63
C LEU A 54 -11.01 -10.93 3.01
N ALA A 55 -10.48 -11.62 2.00
CA ALA A 55 -11.19 -12.73 1.35
C ALA A 55 -11.47 -13.88 2.31
N LEU A 56 -10.59 -14.10 3.28
CA LEU A 56 -10.72 -15.15 4.29
C LEU A 56 -11.53 -14.70 5.52
N GLY A 57 -12.02 -13.47 5.54
CA GLY A 57 -12.77 -12.97 6.69
C GLY A 57 -11.92 -12.68 7.93
N GLN A 58 -10.60 -12.55 7.76
CA GLN A 58 -9.67 -12.30 8.86
C GLN A 58 -9.49 -10.81 9.17
N LEU A 59 -9.91 -9.95 8.25
CA LEU A 59 -9.89 -8.50 8.40
C LEU A 59 -11.21 -7.91 7.95
N ASP A 60 -11.57 -6.79 8.53
CA ASP A 60 -12.69 -5.97 8.09
C ASP A 60 -12.20 -4.59 7.67
N VAL A 61 -12.81 -4.04 6.62
CA VAL A 61 -12.51 -2.68 6.17
C VAL A 61 -13.25 -1.69 7.05
N LEU A 62 -12.51 -0.72 7.57
CA LEU A 62 -13.09 0.43 8.26
C LEU A 62 -12.99 1.66 7.36
N PHE A 63 -14.02 2.50 7.36
CA PHE A 63 -14.06 3.72 6.56
C PHE A 63 -13.74 3.46 5.09
N GLU A 64 -14.47 2.55 4.48
CA GLU A 64 -14.23 2.11 3.11
C GLU A 64 -14.17 3.29 2.14
N GLY A 65 -13.12 3.33 1.31
CA GLY A 65 -12.92 4.39 0.33
C GLY A 65 -12.43 5.71 0.89
N ALA A 66 -12.29 5.85 2.21
CA ALA A 66 -11.91 7.12 2.82
C ALA A 66 -10.39 7.35 2.90
N ALA A 67 -9.58 6.30 2.85
CA ALA A 67 -8.14 6.47 2.92
C ALA A 67 -7.61 7.16 1.65
N ASP A 68 -6.91 8.28 1.84
CA ASP A 68 -6.45 9.13 0.74
C ASP A 68 -4.98 8.82 0.40
N TYR A 69 -4.77 7.69 -0.25
CA TYR A 69 -3.44 7.26 -0.67
C TYR A 69 -3.48 6.68 -2.08
N ASP A 70 -2.46 7.04 -2.86
CA ASP A 70 -2.24 6.51 -4.19
C ASP A 70 -0.81 5.96 -4.22
N PHE A 71 -0.70 4.64 -4.37
CA PHE A 71 0.58 3.96 -4.37
C PHE A 71 0.95 3.57 -5.80
N GLY A 72 2.05 4.12 -6.30
CA GLY A 72 2.60 3.70 -7.57
C GLY A 72 3.54 2.51 -7.42
N LEU A 73 3.56 1.65 -8.42
CA LEU A 73 4.56 0.60 -8.54
C LEU A 73 5.66 1.09 -9.47
N TYR A 74 6.89 1.12 -8.98
CA TYR A 74 8.03 1.66 -9.73
C TYR A 74 9.11 0.60 -9.87
N ALA A 75 9.69 0.51 -11.06
CA ALA A 75 10.91 -0.24 -11.28
C ALA A 75 12.11 0.68 -11.07
N ALA A 76 12.98 0.32 -10.14
CA ALA A 76 14.20 1.08 -9.88
C ALA A 76 15.39 0.36 -10.50
N TYR A 77 16.20 1.08 -11.25
CA TYR A 77 17.38 0.54 -11.91
C TYR A 77 18.47 1.60 -12.00
N LEU A 78 19.70 1.15 -12.18
CA LEU A 78 20.82 2.07 -12.31
C LEU A 78 20.72 2.85 -13.62
N PRO A 79 20.97 4.17 -13.62
CA PRO A 79 21.01 4.93 -14.85
C PRO A 79 22.08 4.35 -15.79
N SER A 80 21.71 4.10 -17.03
CA SER A 80 22.61 3.57 -18.04
C SER A 80 22.24 4.12 -19.40
N ARG A 81 23.27 4.42 -20.22
CA ARG A 81 23.02 4.82 -21.60
C ARG A 81 22.39 3.68 -22.41
N HIS A 82 22.76 2.47 -22.07
CA HIS A 82 22.31 1.29 -22.79
C HIS A 82 21.70 0.32 -21.79
N LEU A 83 20.40 0.40 -21.64
CA LEU A 83 19.67 -0.59 -20.87
C LEU A 83 19.66 -1.90 -21.67
N ALA A 84 20.07 -3.01 -21.05
CA ALA A 84 20.05 -4.30 -21.71
C ALA A 84 18.65 -4.62 -22.23
N ALA A 85 18.56 -5.19 -23.43
CA ALA A 85 17.27 -5.47 -24.06
C ALA A 85 16.38 -6.37 -23.19
N LYS A 86 16.96 -7.36 -22.52
CA LYS A 86 16.22 -8.24 -21.61
C LYS A 86 15.66 -7.49 -20.39
N THR A 87 16.41 -6.52 -19.86
CA THR A 87 15.96 -5.70 -18.75
C THR A 87 14.81 -4.80 -19.18
N ARG A 88 14.93 -4.16 -20.35
CA ARG A 88 13.88 -3.33 -20.89
C ARG A 88 12.60 -4.13 -21.16
N LYS A 89 12.74 -5.33 -21.75
CA LYS A 89 11.59 -6.21 -21.99
C LYS A 89 10.90 -6.61 -20.70
N PHE A 90 11.67 -6.88 -19.65
CA PHE A 90 11.11 -7.22 -18.35
C PHE A 90 10.34 -6.05 -17.74
N ILE A 91 10.90 -4.84 -17.81
CA ILE A 91 10.24 -3.63 -17.33
C ILE A 91 8.95 -3.37 -18.11
N ASP A 92 9.01 -3.49 -19.44
CA ASP A 92 7.84 -3.31 -20.30
C ASP A 92 6.75 -4.33 -19.99
N PHE A 93 7.14 -5.58 -19.75
CA PHE A 93 6.22 -6.65 -19.36
C PHE A 93 5.54 -6.31 -18.03
N LEU A 94 6.29 -5.87 -17.03
CA LEU A 94 5.71 -5.48 -15.75
C LEU A 94 4.75 -4.30 -15.89
N ALA A 95 5.12 -3.30 -16.69
CA ALA A 95 4.26 -2.14 -16.92
C ALA A 95 2.95 -2.56 -17.57
N GLU A 96 3.00 -3.48 -18.53
CA GLU A 96 1.82 -4.01 -19.20
C GLU A 96 0.93 -4.79 -18.23
N GLU A 97 1.51 -5.70 -17.46
CA GLU A 97 0.78 -6.54 -16.52
C GLU A 97 0.10 -5.73 -15.41
N TRP A 98 0.75 -4.65 -14.96
CA TRP A 98 0.21 -3.82 -13.90
C TRP A 98 -0.66 -2.66 -14.39
N ARG A 99 -0.71 -2.44 -15.69
CA ARG A 99 -1.55 -1.39 -16.25
C ARG A 99 -3.02 -1.75 -16.05
N GLY A 100 -3.75 -0.84 -15.42
CA GLY A 100 -5.16 -1.06 -15.14
C GLY A 100 -5.44 -1.91 -13.90
N THR A 101 -4.42 -2.38 -13.19
CA THR A 101 -4.58 -3.04 -11.90
C THR A 101 -4.78 -1.98 -10.83
N ALA A 102 -5.91 -1.99 -10.16
CA ALA A 102 -6.16 -1.08 -9.05
C ALA A 102 -5.32 -1.51 -7.84
N ALA A 103 -4.56 -0.57 -7.31
CA ALA A 103 -3.78 -0.80 -6.11
C ALA A 103 -4.66 -0.68 -4.87
#